data_760356201eafa4202ac6b1ebda1f30a8
#
_entry.id   760356201eafa4202ac6b1ebda1f30a8
#
_cell.length_a   1.000
_cell.length_b   1.000
_cell.length_c   1.000
_cell.angle_alpha   90.00
_cell.angle_beta   90.00
_cell.angle_gamma   90.00
#
_symmetry.space_group_name_H-M   'P 1'
#
loop_
_entity.id
_entity.type
_entity.pdbx_description
1 polymer ?
#
loop_
_entity_poly.entity_id
_entity_poly.type
_entity_poly.pdbx_seq_one_letter_code
_entity_poly.pdbx_strand_id
1 'polypeptide(L)'
;MSNIQIKLVWQNAAIELSEATRIVFIGYSLPAADFEIRQLLARMIRPDAEIQVVLYPNTPNVEAEAERYRNFFGSRISERDIMRLTVPEYVKEKTKN
;
A
#
# COMPACT_ATOMS: atom_id res chain seq x y z
N MET A 1 -4.20 15.07 2.54
CA MET A 1 -3.96 13.62 2.52
C MET A 1 -4.10 13.09 1.11
N SER A 2 -3.18 12.31 0.68
CA SER A 2 -3.21 11.75 -0.66
C SER A 2 -3.34 10.25 -0.59
N ASN A 3 -4.35 9.72 -1.25
CA ASN A 3 -4.46 8.30 -1.51
C ASN A 3 -3.94 8.08 -2.92
N ILE A 4 -2.92 7.26 -3.03
CA ILE A 4 -2.31 7.01 -4.32
C ILE A 4 -2.71 5.66 -4.83
N GLN A 5 -3.40 5.66 -5.95
CA GLN A 5 -3.51 4.47 -6.74
C GLN A 5 -2.25 4.39 -7.56
N ILE A 6 -1.49 3.36 -7.32
CA ILE A 6 -0.27 3.18 -8.07
C ILE A 6 -0.61 2.61 -9.42
N LYS A 7 -0.85 3.53 -10.30
CA LYS A 7 -0.94 3.19 -11.69
C LYS A 7 -0.22 4.26 -12.41
N LEU A 8 0.92 4.04 -12.91
CA LEU A 8 1.27 4.19 -13.91
C LEU A 8 1.41 5.28 -14.84
N VAL A 9 1.38 6.51 -14.37
CA VAL A 9 2.09 7.60 -14.98
C VAL A 9 3.22 7.87 -14.02
N TRP A 10 4.31 7.21 -14.25
CA TRP A 10 5.44 7.17 -13.34
C TRP A 10 5.86 8.53 -12.79
N GLN A 11 5.87 9.56 -13.63
CA GLN A 11 6.30 10.88 -13.21
C GLN A 11 5.35 11.49 -12.20
N ASN A 12 4.06 11.40 -12.47
CA ASN A 12 3.07 11.94 -11.55
C ASN A 12 3.02 11.15 -10.26
N ALA A 13 3.18 9.83 -10.36
CA ALA A 13 3.20 8.97 -9.19
C ALA A 13 4.38 9.32 -8.28
N ALA A 14 5.55 9.60 -8.85
CA ALA A 14 6.71 9.96 -8.06
C ALA A 14 6.48 11.24 -7.26
N ILE A 15 5.91 12.26 -7.89
CA ILE A 15 5.62 13.51 -7.20
C ILE A 15 4.59 13.30 -6.10
N GLU A 16 3.52 12.59 -6.41
CA GLU A 16 2.47 12.31 -5.42
C GLU A 16 3.02 11.53 -4.23
N LEU A 17 3.85 10.53 -4.49
CA LEU A 17 4.44 9.73 -3.42
C LEU A 17 5.34 10.56 -2.53
N SER A 18 6.14 11.44 -3.13
CA SER A 18 7.11 12.22 -2.37
C SER A 18 6.43 13.26 -1.46
N GLU A 19 5.18 13.61 -1.78
CA GLU A 19 4.44 14.60 -1.02
C GLU A 19 3.40 13.98 -0.09
N ALA A 20 3.12 12.71 -0.24
CA ALA A 20 2.07 12.06 0.53
C ALA A 20 2.51 11.85 1.97
N THR A 21 1.63 12.17 2.90
CA THR A 21 1.83 11.88 4.31
C THR A 21 1.16 10.56 4.71
N ARG A 22 0.33 10.02 3.83
CA ARG A 22 -0.35 8.76 4.05
C ARG A 22 -0.57 8.07 2.72
N ILE A 23 -0.22 6.80 2.66
CA ILE A 23 -0.34 6.01 1.45
C ILE A 23 -1.15 4.77 1.76
N VAL A 24 -2.15 4.49 0.95
CA VAL A 24 -2.99 3.31 1.11
C VAL A 24 -2.89 2.48 -0.15
N PHE A 25 -2.41 1.26 -0.02
CA PHE A 25 -2.37 0.31 -1.12
C PHE A 25 -3.66 -0.51 -1.09
N ILE A 26 -4.40 -0.51 -2.18
CA ILE A 26 -5.67 -1.22 -2.24
C ILE A 26 -5.62 -2.24 -3.36
N GLY A 27 -5.66 -3.52 -3.01
CA GLY A 27 -5.72 -4.59 -4.00
C GLY A 27 -4.45 -4.82 -4.79
N TYR A 28 -3.33 -4.22 -4.38
CA TYR A 28 -2.07 -4.40 -5.07
C TYR A 28 -1.23 -5.45 -4.35
N SER A 29 -0.78 -6.45 -5.08
CA SER A 29 -0.10 -7.61 -4.48
C SER A 29 1.39 -7.40 -4.24
N LEU A 30 1.97 -6.31 -4.73
CA LEU A 30 3.40 -6.00 -4.62
C LEU A 30 4.26 -7.16 -5.14
N PRO A 31 4.13 -7.51 -6.43
CA PRO A 31 4.87 -8.68 -6.95
C PRO A 31 6.37 -8.50 -6.83
N ALA A 32 7.06 -9.59 -6.51
CA ALA A 32 8.51 -9.54 -6.34
C ALA A 32 9.23 -9.15 -7.63
N ALA A 33 8.65 -9.48 -8.78
CA ALA A 33 9.25 -9.18 -10.07
C ALA A 33 9.04 -7.73 -10.52
N ASP A 34 8.28 -6.95 -9.78
CA ASP A 34 7.94 -5.58 -10.15
C ASP A 34 9.01 -4.62 -9.63
N PHE A 35 10.20 -4.72 -10.17
CA PHE A 35 11.37 -4.00 -9.65
C PHE A 35 11.22 -2.48 -9.76
N GLU A 36 10.65 -2.00 -10.86
CA GLU A 36 10.54 -0.56 -11.06
C GLU A 36 9.63 0.08 -10.03
N ILE A 37 8.49 -0.56 -9.78
CA ILE A 37 7.56 -0.06 -8.77
C ILE A 37 8.21 -0.12 -7.38
N ARG A 38 8.88 -1.22 -7.06
CA ARG A 38 9.52 -1.35 -5.76
C ARG A 38 10.58 -0.29 -5.54
N GLN A 39 11.37 0.00 -6.57
CA GLN A 39 12.38 1.04 -6.45
C GLN A 39 11.74 2.42 -6.31
N LEU A 40 10.68 2.69 -7.06
CA LEU A 40 9.97 3.95 -6.94
C LEU A 40 9.43 4.14 -5.53
N LEU A 41 8.78 3.12 -5.01
CA LEU A 41 8.22 3.19 -3.66
C LEU A 41 9.31 3.41 -2.62
N ALA A 42 10.41 2.67 -2.73
CA ALA A 42 11.48 2.76 -1.75
C ALA A 42 12.12 4.14 -1.73
N ARG A 43 12.18 4.80 -2.90
CA ARG A 43 12.87 6.08 -3.03
C ARG A 43 11.98 7.27 -2.77
N MET A 44 10.69 7.14 -3.08
CA MET A 44 9.79 8.30 -3.09
C MET A 44 8.95 8.42 -1.84
N ILE A 45 8.66 7.32 -1.16
CA ILE A 45 7.81 7.39 0.03
C ILE A 45 8.59 8.07 1.17
N ARG A 46 7.98 9.09 1.75
CA ARG A 46 8.60 9.82 2.85
C ARG A 46 8.83 8.89 4.04
N PRO A 47 9.95 9.07 4.75
CA PRO A 47 10.21 8.24 5.94
C PRO A 47 9.14 8.34 7.01
N ASP A 48 8.43 9.46 7.06
CA ASP A 48 7.40 9.69 8.07
C ASP A 48 5.98 9.43 7.57
N ALA A 49 5.82 8.94 6.35
CA ALA A 49 4.50 8.67 5.80
C ALA A 49 3.87 7.46 6.49
N GLU A 50 2.56 7.54 6.74
CA GLU A 50 1.80 6.38 7.18
C GLU A 50 1.54 5.45 5.99
N ILE A 51 1.64 4.17 6.23
CA ILE A 51 1.42 3.19 5.18
C ILE A 51 0.35 2.21 5.65
N GLN A 52 -0.68 2.03 4.83
CA GLN A 52 -1.72 1.06 5.07
C GLN A 52 -1.92 0.21 3.83
N VAL A 53 -2.31 -1.03 4.04
CA VAL A 53 -2.48 -1.99 2.96
C VAL A 53 -3.85 -2.64 3.11
N VAL A 54 -4.60 -2.67 2.02
CA VAL A 54 -5.91 -3.32 1.98
C VAL A 54 -5.84 -4.43 0.94
N LEU A 55 -5.97 -5.66 1.39
CA LEU A 55 -5.92 -6.84 0.54
C LEU A 55 -7.29 -7.50 0.51
N TYR A 56 -7.62 -8.12 -0.62
CA TYR A 56 -8.89 -8.83 -0.74
C TYR A 56 -8.83 -10.13 0.07
N PRO A 57 -9.81 -10.35 0.97
CA PRO A 57 -9.71 -11.47 1.90
C PRO A 57 -9.89 -12.84 1.27
N ASN A 58 -10.53 -12.91 0.11
CA ASN A 58 -10.85 -14.18 -0.53
C ASN A 58 -9.85 -14.61 -1.59
N THR A 59 -8.71 -13.96 -1.64
CA THR A 59 -7.64 -14.30 -2.56
C THR A 59 -6.84 -15.47 -1.98
N PRO A 60 -6.57 -16.53 -2.76
CA PRO A 60 -5.82 -17.68 -2.23
C PRO A 60 -4.45 -17.33 -1.67
N ASN A 61 -3.84 -16.28 -2.18
CA ASN A 61 -2.48 -15.90 -1.80
C ASN A 61 -2.43 -14.68 -0.90
N VAL A 62 -3.52 -14.36 -0.21
CA VAL A 62 -3.57 -13.12 0.58
C VAL A 62 -2.49 -13.05 1.64
N GLU A 63 -2.17 -14.18 2.29
CA GLU A 63 -1.13 -14.16 3.30
C GLU A 63 0.27 -14.03 2.71
N ALA A 64 0.48 -14.58 1.52
CA ALA A 64 1.73 -14.37 0.81
C ALA A 64 1.88 -12.89 0.40
N GLU A 65 0.79 -12.27 0.00
CA GLU A 65 0.80 -10.84 -0.33
C GLU A 65 1.11 -9.99 0.89
N ALA A 66 0.49 -10.32 2.03
CA ALA A 66 0.77 -9.62 3.28
C ALA A 66 2.24 -9.75 3.67
N GLU A 67 2.81 -10.94 3.47
CA GLU A 67 4.20 -11.19 3.79
C GLU A 67 5.13 -10.35 2.91
N ARG A 68 4.77 -10.17 1.63
CA ARG A 68 5.57 -9.33 0.74
C ARG A 68 5.60 -7.88 1.24
N TYR A 69 4.49 -7.37 1.75
CA TYR A 69 4.46 -6.03 2.31
C TYR A 69 5.29 -5.93 3.59
N ARG A 70 5.20 -6.93 4.46
CA ARG A 70 6.01 -6.93 5.68
C ARG A 70 7.50 -6.96 5.36
N ASN A 71 7.88 -7.75 4.38
CA ASN A 71 9.29 -7.83 3.98
C ASN A 71 9.77 -6.53 3.33
N PHE A 72 8.92 -5.91 2.54
CA PHE A 72 9.32 -4.70 1.83
C PHE A 72 9.45 -3.49 2.76
N PHE A 73 8.45 -3.27 3.59
CA PHE A 73 8.41 -2.09 4.45
C PHE A 73 9.05 -2.33 5.82
N GLY A 74 9.19 -3.58 6.22
CA GLY A 74 9.84 -3.91 7.49
C GLY A 74 9.12 -3.30 8.67
N SER A 75 9.86 -2.64 9.54
CA SER A 75 9.31 -2.07 10.77
C SER A 75 8.39 -0.87 10.53
N ARG A 76 8.27 -0.39 9.31
CA ARG A 76 7.41 0.75 9.00
C ARG A 76 5.93 0.40 9.04
N ILE A 77 5.58 -0.89 8.92
CA ILE A 77 4.20 -1.32 9.02
C ILE A 77 4.09 -2.41 10.09
N SER A 78 2.92 -2.49 10.70
CA SER A 78 2.60 -3.53 11.64
C SER A 78 1.43 -4.33 11.09
N GLU A 79 1.08 -5.43 11.77
CA GLU A 79 -0.01 -6.27 11.33
C GLU A 79 -1.33 -5.51 11.26
N ARG A 80 -1.54 -4.54 12.13
CA ARG A 80 -2.77 -3.75 12.11
C ARG A 80 -2.86 -2.82 10.90
N ASP A 81 -1.74 -2.57 10.21
CA ASP A 81 -1.73 -1.75 9.01
C ASP A 81 -2.10 -2.54 7.76
N ILE A 82 -2.17 -3.85 7.87
CA ILE A 82 -2.54 -4.72 6.77
C ILE A 82 -3.95 -5.24 7.01
N MET A 83 -4.89 -4.70 6.25
CA MET A 83 -6.29 -5.04 6.40
C MET A 83 -6.71 -5.99 5.29
N ARG A 84 -7.52 -6.99 5.66
CA ARG A 84 -8.04 -7.96 4.71
C ARG A 84 -9.53 -7.72 4.56
N LEU A 85 -9.85 -6.70 3.78
CA LEU A 85 -11.22 -6.20 3.64
C LEU A 85 -11.55 -5.98 2.17
N THR A 86 -12.81 -6.11 1.81
CA THR A 86 -13.26 -5.63 0.51
C THR A 86 -13.22 -4.10 0.52
N VAL A 87 -13.25 -3.49 -0.67
CA VAL A 87 -13.24 -2.03 -0.74
C VAL A 87 -14.45 -1.44 -0.03
N PRO A 88 -15.68 -1.95 -0.22
CA PRO A 88 -16.81 -1.43 0.55
C PRO A 88 -16.63 -1.55 2.05
N GLU A 89 -16.06 -2.65 2.53
CA GLU A 89 -15.79 -2.81 3.96
C GLU A 89 -14.81 -1.80 4.47
N TYR A 90 -13.76 -1.54 3.69
CA TYR A 90 -12.75 -0.55 4.06
C TYR A 90 -13.35 0.85 4.15
N VAL A 91 -14.17 1.23 3.17
CA VAL A 91 -14.81 2.54 3.17
C VAL A 91 -15.73 2.69 4.39
N LYS A 92 -16.49 1.65 4.69
CA LYS A 92 -17.38 1.66 5.84
C LYS A 92 -16.60 1.84 7.14
N GLU A 93 -15.48 1.15 7.26
CA GLU A 93 -14.62 1.26 8.43
C GLU A 93 -14.10 2.68 8.60
N LYS A 94 -13.70 3.33 7.52
CA LYS A 94 -13.14 4.68 7.57
C LYS A 94 -14.17 5.77 7.80
N THR A 95 -15.41 5.52 7.45
CA THR A 95 -16.49 6.51 7.67
C THR A 95 -17.19 6.32 9.01
N LYS A 96 -16.80 5.30 9.75
CA LYS A 96 -17.40 4.98 11.03
C LYS A 96 -16.65 5.74 12.12
N ASN A 97 -17.34 6.63 12.77
CA ASN A 97 -16.74 7.37 13.87
C ASN A 97 -17.57 7.21 15.12
#